data_d98a1345a178f204c91b7a4f0972de96
#
_entry.id   d98a1345a178f204c91b7a4f0972de96
#
_cell.length_a   1.000
_cell.length_b   1.000
_cell.length_c   1.000
_cell.angle_alpha   90.00
_cell.angle_beta   90.00
_cell.angle_gamma   90.00
#
_symmetry.space_group_name_H-M   'P 1'
#
loop_
_entity.id
_entity.type
_entity.pdbx_description
1 polymer ?
#
loop_
_entity_poly.entity_id
_entity_poly.type
_entity_poly.pdbx_seq_one_letter_code
_entity_poly.pdbx_strand_id
1 'polypeptide(L)'
;LVNFLGIASVDSTNKRARLAVPATYRMSGLFVVENRVDDLDKPGEWALNSKEGMLYYWPKSGAPGDQIIAPALNELIRVEGVNDASVAGEKDQPVEGLVFSGLRFAHADRQKWLPQDQGIQHDWNMWDKANGLIRFRGARHCTVRNCTFSDSGSDGVRLDLFCQEITVEGSTFRDI
;
A
#
# COMPACT_ATOMS: atom_id res chain seq x y z
N LEU A 1 10.20 -0.05 11.53
CA LEU A 1 9.63 -0.82 10.41
C LEU A 1 8.38 -1.53 10.90
N VAL A 2 7.28 -1.39 10.20
CA VAL A 2 6.01 -2.07 10.47
C VAL A 2 5.79 -3.10 9.37
N ASN A 3 5.42 -4.31 9.74
CA ASN A 3 5.08 -5.37 8.79
C ASN A 3 3.66 -5.86 9.04
N PHE A 4 2.84 -5.88 8.01
CA PHE A 4 1.48 -6.38 8.07
C PHE A 4 1.44 -7.80 7.51
N LEU A 5 1.24 -8.77 8.38
CA LEU A 5 1.22 -10.19 8.02
C LEU A 5 -0.14 -10.79 8.34
N GLY A 6 -0.73 -11.46 7.36
CA GLY A 6 -1.98 -12.19 7.56
C GLY A 6 -1.82 -13.34 8.54
N ILE A 7 -2.82 -13.57 9.38
CA ILE A 7 -2.93 -14.75 10.25
C ILE A 7 -3.73 -15.81 9.51
N ALA A 8 -3.11 -16.97 9.24
CA ALA A 8 -3.77 -18.08 8.56
C ALA A 8 -4.61 -18.93 9.52
N SER A 9 -4.15 -19.11 10.76
CA SER A 9 -4.88 -19.86 11.77
C SER A 9 -4.44 -19.50 13.18
N VAL A 10 -5.35 -19.69 14.13
CA VAL A 10 -5.09 -19.52 15.57
C VAL A 10 -5.41 -20.85 16.28
N ASP A 11 -4.47 -21.33 17.08
CA ASP A 11 -4.65 -22.44 17.99
C ASP A 11 -4.71 -21.88 19.42
N SER A 12 -5.90 -21.70 19.93
CA SER A 12 -6.14 -21.14 21.26
C SER A 12 -5.69 -22.09 22.40
N THR A 13 -5.71 -23.39 22.14
CA THR A 13 -5.29 -24.40 23.14
C THR A 13 -3.78 -24.30 23.41
N ASN A 14 -3.00 -24.22 22.35
CA ASN A 14 -1.54 -24.10 22.44
C ASN A 14 -1.05 -22.65 22.42
N LYS A 15 -1.95 -21.67 22.37
CA LYS A 15 -1.66 -20.22 22.30
C LYS A 15 -0.69 -19.89 21.15
N ARG A 16 -0.98 -20.41 19.97
CA ARG A 16 -0.16 -20.22 18.78
C ARG A 16 -0.97 -19.60 17.64
N ALA A 17 -0.35 -18.67 16.93
CA ALA A 17 -0.85 -18.18 15.67
C ALA A 17 0.11 -18.57 14.55
N ARG A 18 -0.43 -19.04 13.43
CA ARG A 18 0.33 -19.32 12.22
C ARG A 18 0.08 -18.19 11.22
N LEU A 19 1.15 -17.58 10.74
CA LEU A 19 1.10 -16.56 9.74
C LEU A 19 0.76 -17.16 8.35
N ALA A 20 0.08 -16.39 7.52
CA ALA A 20 -0.23 -16.77 6.15
C ALA A 20 1.02 -16.78 5.27
N VAL A 21 1.96 -15.89 5.59
CA VAL A 21 3.26 -15.75 4.92
C VAL A 21 4.33 -15.72 6.00
N PRO A 22 5.47 -16.41 5.86
CA PRO A 22 6.56 -16.36 6.84
C PRO A 22 7.09 -14.94 6.99
N ALA A 23 7.40 -14.54 8.22
CA ALA A 23 8.11 -13.30 8.48
C ALA A 23 9.57 -13.43 8.00
N THR A 24 10.07 -12.42 7.28
CA THR A 24 11.46 -12.39 6.81
C THR A 24 12.45 -12.22 7.96
N TYR A 25 12.06 -11.48 8.98
CA TYR A 25 12.89 -11.23 10.16
C TYR A 25 12.27 -11.83 11.41
N ARG A 26 13.11 -12.06 12.39
CA ARG A 26 12.66 -12.47 13.72
C ARG A 26 11.67 -11.43 14.25
N MET A 27 10.48 -11.91 14.57
CA MET A 27 9.46 -11.08 15.19
C MET A 27 9.87 -10.74 16.62
N SER A 28 9.90 -9.45 16.94
CA SER A 28 10.22 -8.92 18.26
C SER A 28 9.51 -7.59 18.46
N GLY A 29 9.25 -7.24 19.72
CA GLY A 29 8.59 -5.98 20.07
C GLY A 29 7.07 -6.11 20.21
N LEU A 30 6.37 -5.00 19.96
CA LEU A 30 4.93 -4.91 20.09
C LEU A 30 4.24 -5.50 18.85
N PHE A 31 3.23 -6.32 19.10
CA PHE A 31 2.32 -6.84 18.06
C PHE A 31 0.94 -6.23 18.26
N VAL A 32 0.35 -5.78 17.18
CA VAL A 32 -1.05 -5.36 17.13
C VAL A 32 -1.79 -6.33 16.22
N VAL A 33 -2.90 -6.86 16.69
CA VAL A 33 -3.81 -7.67 15.88
C VAL A 33 -4.92 -6.76 15.42
N GLU A 34 -5.16 -6.72 14.14
CA GLU A 34 -6.17 -5.87 13.52
C GLU A 34 -7.27 -6.70 12.84
N ASN A 35 -8.35 -6.05 12.51
CA ASN A 35 -9.44 -6.60 11.70
C ASN A 35 -10.15 -7.81 12.36
N ARG A 36 -10.44 -7.70 13.65
CA ARG A 36 -11.30 -8.65 14.41
C ARG A 36 -12.60 -7.99 14.82
N VAL A 37 -13.69 -8.62 14.49
CA VAL A 37 -15.04 -8.13 14.87
C VAL A 37 -15.20 -8.08 16.39
N ASP A 38 -14.66 -9.05 17.10
CA ASP A 38 -14.75 -9.13 18.58
C ASP A 38 -13.95 -8.03 19.29
N ASP A 39 -13.07 -7.34 18.60
CA ASP A 39 -12.23 -6.28 19.19
C ASP A 39 -12.82 -4.87 18.94
N LEU A 40 -14.02 -4.78 18.37
CA LEU A 40 -14.72 -3.50 18.22
C LEU A 40 -15.26 -3.05 19.58
N ASP A 41 -14.52 -2.21 20.28
CA ASP A 41 -14.81 -1.79 21.65
C ASP A 41 -15.13 -0.30 21.80
N LYS A 42 -14.99 0.51 20.72
CA LYS A 42 -15.30 1.94 20.76
C LYS A 42 -15.80 2.50 19.41
N PRO A 43 -16.53 3.62 19.45
CA PRO A 43 -17.03 4.28 18.26
C PRO A 43 -15.93 4.72 17.31
N GLY A 44 -16.11 4.49 16.02
CA GLY A 44 -15.18 4.80 14.95
C GLY A 44 -14.36 3.60 14.49
N GLU A 45 -14.42 2.49 15.20
CA GLU A 45 -13.75 1.26 14.79
C GLU A 45 -14.54 0.49 13.74
N TRP A 46 -13.82 -0.29 12.97
CA TRP A 46 -14.40 -1.15 11.96
C TRP A 46 -13.57 -2.44 11.77
N ALA A 47 -14.23 -3.48 11.29
CA ALA A 47 -13.59 -4.73 10.92
C ALA A 47 -14.26 -5.31 9.66
N LEU A 48 -13.45 -5.91 8.80
CA LEU A 48 -13.89 -6.58 7.59
C LEU A 48 -13.80 -8.10 7.76
N ASN A 49 -14.93 -8.78 7.80
CA ASN A 49 -14.96 -10.23 7.68
C ASN A 49 -14.96 -10.62 6.20
N SER A 50 -13.78 -10.82 5.64
CA SER A 50 -13.62 -11.14 4.22
C SER A 50 -14.16 -12.52 3.82
N LYS A 51 -14.38 -13.43 4.77
CA LYS A 51 -14.98 -14.74 4.50
C LYS A 51 -16.47 -14.64 4.23
N GLU A 52 -17.13 -13.74 4.93
CA GLU A 52 -18.57 -13.48 4.82
C GLU A 52 -18.88 -12.30 3.91
N GLY A 53 -17.87 -11.53 3.51
CA GLY A 53 -18.04 -10.30 2.74
C GLY A 53 -18.74 -9.19 3.52
N MET A 54 -18.62 -9.18 4.85
CA MET A 54 -19.30 -8.26 5.72
C MET A 54 -18.35 -7.24 6.34
N LEU A 55 -18.70 -5.96 6.22
CA LEU A 55 -18.03 -4.86 6.93
C LEU A 55 -18.83 -4.54 8.19
N TYR A 56 -18.19 -4.59 9.34
CA TYR A 56 -18.71 -4.16 10.62
C TYR A 56 -18.13 -2.81 10.98
N TYR A 57 -18.95 -1.85 11.29
CA TYR A 57 -18.54 -0.52 11.65
C TYR A 57 -19.36 -0.02 12.85
N TRP A 58 -18.65 0.48 13.86
CA TRP A 58 -19.28 1.16 15.00
C TRP A 58 -19.27 2.67 14.73
N PRO A 59 -20.42 3.27 14.39
CA PRO A 59 -20.47 4.70 14.06
C PRO A 59 -20.04 5.57 15.24
N LYS A 60 -19.33 6.65 14.97
CA LYS A 60 -18.97 7.64 15.99
C LYS A 60 -20.19 8.37 16.56
N SER A 61 -21.25 8.53 15.76
CA SER A 61 -22.53 9.12 16.16
C SER A 61 -23.61 8.68 15.17
N GLY A 62 -24.82 8.42 15.68
CA GLY A 62 -26.00 8.07 14.87
C GLY A 62 -25.82 6.79 14.05
N ALA A 63 -26.52 6.73 12.93
CA ALA A 63 -26.36 5.65 11.96
C ALA A 63 -25.14 5.90 11.04
N PRO A 64 -24.52 4.85 10.48
CA PRO A 64 -23.49 5.03 9.45
C PRO A 64 -24.10 5.80 8.27
N GLY A 65 -23.35 6.78 7.76
CA GLY A 65 -23.72 7.48 6.55
C GLY A 65 -23.59 6.58 5.32
N ASP A 66 -24.04 7.09 4.19
CA ASP A 66 -23.95 6.44 2.88
C ASP A 66 -22.59 6.66 2.16
N GLN A 67 -21.70 7.43 2.76
CA GLN A 67 -20.38 7.76 2.20
C GLN A 67 -19.28 6.81 2.68
N ILE A 68 -19.45 5.53 2.41
CA ILE A 68 -18.44 4.51 2.68
C ILE A 68 -17.66 4.28 1.37
N ILE A 69 -16.33 4.46 1.42
CA ILE A 69 -15.47 4.24 0.28
C ILE A 69 -14.68 2.95 0.52
N ALA A 70 -14.84 1.98 -0.36
CA ALA A 70 -14.02 0.79 -0.40
C ALA A 70 -13.03 0.89 -1.56
N PRO A 71 -11.71 0.88 -1.31
CA PRO A 71 -10.73 0.93 -2.38
C PRO A 71 -10.77 -0.35 -3.22
N ALA A 72 -10.61 -0.19 -4.53
CA ALA A 72 -10.58 -1.29 -5.48
C ALA A 72 -9.24 -1.43 -6.22
N LEU A 73 -8.42 -0.39 -6.20
CA LEU A 73 -7.14 -0.34 -6.89
C LEU A 73 -6.01 -0.16 -5.89
N ASN A 74 -4.90 -0.84 -6.11
CA ASN A 74 -3.68 -0.67 -5.34
C ASN A 74 -2.81 0.48 -5.88
N GLU A 75 -3.00 0.84 -7.14
CA GLU A 75 -2.25 1.83 -7.89
C GLU A 75 -3.22 2.62 -8.77
N LEU A 76 -3.17 3.94 -8.73
CA LEU A 76 -4.05 4.79 -9.51
C LEU A 76 -3.40 5.23 -10.82
N ILE A 77 -2.09 5.52 -10.78
CA ILE A 77 -1.33 5.90 -11.96
C ILE A 77 -0.02 5.12 -12.00
N ARG A 78 0.23 4.49 -13.15
CA ARG A 78 1.50 3.88 -13.47
C ARG A 78 2.16 4.67 -14.61
N VAL A 79 3.36 5.17 -14.34
CA VAL A 79 4.25 5.77 -15.33
C VAL A 79 5.38 4.77 -15.56
N GLU A 80 5.39 4.12 -16.71
CA GLU A 80 6.33 3.04 -16.98
C GLU A 80 6.95 3.20 -18.36
N GLY A 81 8.27 3.39 -18.37
CA GLY A 81 9.10 3.35 -19.57
C GLY A 81 9.67 1.96 -19.82
N VAL A 82 10.32 1.80 -20.94
CA VAL A 82 11.05 0.57 -21.28
C VAL A 82 12.44 0.64 -20.66
N ASN A 83 12.77 -0.35 -19.86
CA ASN A 83 14.09 -0.49 -19.24
C ASN A 83 14.81 -1.67 -19.85
N ASP A 84 16.03 -1.45 -20.34
CA ASP A 84 16.93 -2.53 -20.78
C ASP A 84 17.71 -3.06 -19.57
N ALA A 85 17.25 -4.16 -19.02
CA ALA A 85 17.85 -4.78 -17.83
C ALA A 85 19.21 -5.47 -18.14
N SER A 86 19.57 -5.64 -19.41
CA SER A 86 20.76 -6.41 -19.83
C SER A 86 22.02 -5.58 -20.02
N VAL A 87 21.88 -4.29 -20.25
CA VAL A 87 23.00 -3.37 -20.55
C VAL A 87 22.71 -2.00 -19.93
N ALA A 88 23.74 -1.28 -19.57
CA ALA A 88 23.66 0.02 -18.92
C ALA A 88 22.94 1.10 -19.78
N GLY A 89 21.65 0.91 -20.04
CA GLY A 89 20.77 1.96 -20.52
C GLY A 89 20.78 2.27 -22.01
N GLU A 90 21.49 1.51 -22.84
CA GLU A 90 21.61 1.83 -24.29
C GLU A 90 20.27 1.72 -25.06
N LYS A 91 19.34 0.93 -24.55
CA LYS A 91 18.00 0.75 -25.14
C LYS A 91 16.86 1.23 -24.27
N ASP A 92 17.18 1.93 -23.20
CA ASP A 92 16.17 2.52 -22.32
C ASP A 92 15.33 3.54 -23.09
N GLN A 93 14.02 3.46 -22.91
CA GLN A 93 13.09 4.43 -23.42
C GLN A 93 12.26 4.95 -22.22
N PRO A 94 12.82 5.88 -21.46
CA PRO A 94 12.13 6.43 -20.30
C PRO A 94 10.94 7.27 -20.71
N VAL A 95 9.94 7.31 -19.83
CA VAL A 95 8.89 8.33 -19.92
C VAL A 95 9.47 9.63 -19.37
N GLU A 96 9.35 10.73 -20.13
CA GLU A 96 9.98 12.00 -19.78
C GLU A 96 9.01 13.16 -19.68
N GLY A 97 9.29 14.10 -18.78
CA GLY A 97 8.68 15.42 -18.76
C GLY A 97 7.23 15.45 -18.27
N LEU A 98 6.70 14.40 -17.68
CA LEU A 98 5.34 14.42 -17.13
C LEU A 98 5.25 15.32 -15.91
N VAL A 99 4.15 16.08 -15.84
CA VAL A 99 3.83 16.95 -14.70
C VAL A 99 2.44 16.60 -14.16
N PHE A 100 2.38 16.18 -12.90
CA PHE A 100 1.15 16.06 -12.13
C PHE A 100 1.07 17.27 -11.20
N SER A 101 0.04 18.09 -11.35
CA SER A 101 -0.05 19.36 -10.61
C SER A 101 -1.46 19.60 -10.09
N GLY A 102 -1.57 19.91 -8.79
CA GLY A 102 -2.83 20.31 -8.16
C GLY A 102 -3.88 19.20 -8.05
N LEU A 103 -3.47 17.94 -8.10
CA LEU A 103 -4.36 16.78 -8.07
C LEU A 103 -4.48 16.21 -6.65
N ARG A 104 -5.61 15.56 -6.38
CA ARG A 104 -5.82 14.74 -5.19
C ARG A 104 -5.86 13.28 -5.58
N PHE A 105 -5.03 12.48 -4.92
CA PHE A 105 -4.98 11.02 -5.01
C PHE A 105 -5.40 10.43 -3.68
N ALA A 106 -6.35 9.52 -3.68
CA ALA A 106 -6.85 8.92 -2.44
C ALA A 106 -7.44 7.53 -2.68
N HIS A 107 -7.59 6.78 -1.58
CA HIS A 107 -8.34 5.53 -1.53
C HIS A 107 -7.75 4.41 -2.41
N ALA A 108 -6.43 4.18 -2.33
CA ALA A 108 -5.85 2.96 -2.84
C ALA A 108 -5.81 1.87 -1.76
N ASP A 109 -6.02 0.64 -2.17
CA ASP A 109 -5.91 -0.52 -1.29
C ASP A 109 -4.45 -0.86 -1.00
N ARG A 110 -4.24 -1.67 0.02
CA ARG A 110 -2.94 -2.23 0.36
C ARG A 110 -2.61 -3.41 -0.54
N GLN A 111 -1.36 -3.47 -1.00
CA GLN A 111 -0.85 -4.67 -1.66
C GLN A 111 -0.89 -5.87 -0.71
N LYS A 112 -1.52 -6.94 -1.15
CA LYS A 112 -1.56 -8.20 -0.39
C LYS A 112 -0.27 -9.00 -0.62
N TRP A 113 0.25 -9.55 0.47
CA TRP A 113 1.38 -10.46 0.40
C TRP A 113 0.91 -11.83 -0.09
N LEU A 114 1.62 -12.38 -1.06
CA LEU A 114 1.45 -13.74 -1.53
C LEU A 114 2.44 -14.68 -0.82
N PRO A 115 2.19 -15.99 -0.77
CA PRO A 115 3.09 -16.93 -0.09
C PRO A 115 4.55 -16.85 -0.57
N GLN A 116 4.78 -16.54 -1.83
CA GLN A 116 6.10 -16.37 -2.41
C GLN A 116 6.79 -15.04 -2.02
N ASP A 117 6.07 -14.08 -1.50
CA ASP A 117 6.63 -12.80 -1.09
C ASP A 117 7.36 -12.87 0.25
N GLN A 118 7.17 -13.95 1.01
CA GLN A 118 7.81 -14.24 2.29
C GLN A 118 7.71 -13.10 3.32
N GLY A 119 6.62 -12.34 3.29
CA GLY A 119 6.38 -11.23 4.21
C GLY A 119 7.45 -10.15 4.17
N ILE A 120 8.02 -9.90 3.02
CA ILE A 120 9.17 -9.02 2.86
C ILE A 120 8.78 -7.58 3.10
N GLN A 121 9.61 -6.90 3.88
CA GLN A 121 9.52 -5.47 4.17
C GLN A 121 10.45 -4.64 3.28
N HIS A 122 11.17 -5.27 2.38
CA HIS A 122 12.15 -4.63 1.51
C HIS A 122 11.62 -4.47 0.10
N ASP A 123 11.91 -3.34 -0.47
CA ASP A 123 11.45 -2.93 -1.78
C ASP A 123 11.98 -3.78 -2.93
N TRP A 124 13.12 -4.41 -2.77
CA TRP A 124 13.74 -5.17 -3.84
C TRP A 124 12.95 -6.39 -4.33
N ASN A 125 12.10 -6.98 -3.48
CA ASN A 125 11.18 -8.02 -3.92
C ASN A 125 9.79 -7.49 -4.26
N MET A 126 9.62 -6.19 -4.17
CA MET A 126 8.38 -5.48 -4.47
C MET A 126 8.46 -4.61 -5.71
N TRP A 127 9.59 -4.62 -6.39
CA TRP A 127 9.84 -3.74 -7.54
C TRP A 127 8.82 -3.89 -8.68
N ASP A 128 8.05 -4.96 -8.69
CA ASP A 128 7.00 -5.20 -9.66
C ASP A 128 5.60 -5.29 -9.02
N LYS A 129 5.40 -4.69 -7.86
CA LYS A 129 4.10 -4.66 -7.18
C LYS A 129 3.45 -3.30 -7.32
N ALA A 130 2.13 -3.32 -7.57
CA ALA A 130 1.29 -2.12 -7.55
C ALA A 130 1.11 -1.65 -6.11
N ASN A 131 1.90 -0.72 -5.64
CA ASN A 131 1.91 -0.29 -4.24
C ASN A 131 2.19 1.21 -4.07
N GLY A 132 1.68 2.02 -4.94
CA GLY A 132 1.74 3.47 -4.82
C GLY A 132 0.59 4.13 -5.54
N LEU A 133 0.06 5.23 -4.97
CA LEU A 133 -0.96 6.02 -5.65
C LEU A 133 -0.48 6.50 -7.02
N ILE A 134 0.78 6.94 -7.09
CA ILE A 134 1.52 7.12 -8.34
C ILE A 134 2.80 6.28 -8.26
N ARG A 135 3.05 5.47 -9.26
CA ARG A 135 4.28 4.70 -9.39
C ARG A 135 5.02 5.11 -10.66
N PHE A 136 6.29 5.44 -10.51
CA PHE A 136 7.22 5.70 -11.61
C PHE A 136 8.21 4.55 -11.73
N ARG A 137 8.43 4.10 -12.95
CA ARG A 137 9.45 3.13 -13.31
C ARG A 137 10.01 3.47 -14.68
N GLY A 138 11.32 3.58 -14.81
CA GLY A 138 11.93 4.02 -16.05
C GLY A 138 11.41 5.40 -16.47
N ALA A 139 11.43 6.37 -15.56
CA ALA A 139 10.94 7.71 -15.79
C ALA A 139 12.02 8.74 -15.50
N ARG A 140 12.02 9.85 -16.25
CA ARG A 140 13.01 10.90 -16.13
C ARG A 140 12.41 12.29 -16.24
N HIS A 141 12.95 13.26 -15.48
CA HIS A 141 12.51 14.67 -15.51
C HIS A 141 11.02 14.87 -15.26
N CYS A 142 10.39 14.02 -14.44
CA CYS A 142 8.97 14.15 -14.12
C CYS A 142 8.78 14.91 -12.81
N THR A 143 7.62 15.57 -12.71
CA THR A 143 7.31 16.41 -11.54
C THR A 143 5.93 16.08 -10.97
N VAL A 144 5.87 15.96 -9.65
CA VAL A 144 4.63 15.90 -8.85
C VAL A 144 4.61 17.13 -7.98
N ARG A 145 3.69 18.07 -8.22
CA ARG A 145 3.67 19.32 -7.46
C ARG A 145 2.27 19.73 -7.00
N ASN A 146 2.23 20.32 -5.81
CA ASN A 146 0.99 20.85 -5.22
C ASN A 146 -0.14 19.80 -5.20
N CYS A 147 0.23 18.51 -5.04
CA CYS A 147 -0.71 17.40 -4.97
C CYS A 147 -1.02 17.03 -3.53
N THR A 148 -2.15 16.35 -3.33
CA THR A 148 -2.52 15.76 -2.04
C THR A 148 -2.66 14.26 -2.19
N PHE A 149 -1.99 13.52 -1.32
CA PHE A 149 -2.05 12.07 -1.22
C PHE A 149 -2.64 11.71 0.15
N SER A 150 -3.73 10.93 0.17
CA SER A 150 -4.41 10.65 1.43
C SER A 150 -5.19 9.32 1.41
N ASP A 151 -5.49 8.84 2.62
CA ASP A 151 -6.44 7.73 2.85
C ASP A 151 -6.07 6.50 2.00
N SER A 152 -4.82 6.07 2.04
CA SER A 152 -4.31 4.95 1.25
C SER A 152 -3.63 3.90 2.12
N GLY A 153 -3.86 2.64 1.82
CA GLY A 153 -3.11 1.53 2.40
C GLY A 153 -1.75 1.29 1.76
N SER A 154 -1.35 2.16 0.82
CA SER A 154 -0.12 2.05 0.03
C SER A 154 0.62 3.38 -0.01
N ASP A 155 1.82 3.40 -0.59
CA ASP A 155 2.66 4.59 -0.71
C ASP A 155 1.96 5.71 -1.50
N GLY A 156 2.26 6.97 -1.19
CA GLY A 156 1.76 8.10 -1.98
C GLY A 156 2.42 8.18 -3.35
N VAL A 157 3.74 8.25 -3.37
CA VAL A 157 4.56 8.22 -4.60
C VAL A 157 5.62 7.16 -4.45
N ARG A 158 5.70 6.26 -5.41
CA ARG A 158 6.74 5.26 -5.48
C ARG A 158 7.64 5.51 -6.68
N LEU A 159 8.95 5.51 -6.43
CA LEU A 159 9.99 5.55 -7.45
C LEU A 159 10.66 4.18 -7.52
N ASP A 160 10.49 3.53 -8.64
CA ASP A 160 11.05 2.22 -8.91
C ASP A 160 12.31 2.32 -9.78
N LEU A 161 12.70 1.22 -10.38
CA LEU A 161 13.93 1.08 -11.18
C LEU A 161 14.08 2.18 -12.23
N PHE A 162 15.30 2.70 -12.34
CA PHE A 162 15.73 3.63 -13.38
C PHE A 162 14.95 4.97 -13.43
N CYS A 163 14.48 5.43 -12.27
CA CYS A 163 13.94 6.78 -12.14
C CYS A 163 15.07 7.78 -11.93
N GLN A 164 15.07 8.87 -12.69
CA GLN A 164 16.08 9.93 -12.62
C GLN A 164 15.39 11.30 -12.62
N GLU A 165 15.88 12.22 -11.80
CA GLU A 165 15.44 13.61 -11.76
C GLU A 165 13.91 13.74 -11.61
N ILE A 166 13.35 12.97 -10.67
CA ILE A 166 11.94 13.08 -10.30
C ILE A 166 11.82 14.09 -9.16
N THR A 167 11.02 15.11 -9.39
CA THR A 167 10.76 16.16 -8.40
C THR A 167 9.40 15.96 -7.73
N VAL A 168 9.37 15.98 -6.40
CA VAL A 168 8.12 16.03 -5.62
C VAL A 168 8.19 17.29 -4.75
N GLU A 169 7.29 18.25 -4.99
CA GLU A 169 7.32 19.55 -4.32
C GLU A 169 5.94 20.06 -3.94
N GLY A 170 5.85 20.83 -2.87
CA GLY A 170 4.62 21.49 -2.43
C GLY A 170 3.45 20.55 -2.18
N SER A 171 3.69 19.24 -2.08
CA SER A 171 2.66 18.21 -1.97
C SER A 171 2.46 17.78 -0.51
N THR A 172 1.25 17.35 -0.19
CA THR A 172 0.86 16.91 1.16
C THR A 172 0.60 15.41 1.15
N PHE A 173 1.13 14.72 2.16
CA PHE A 173 0.93 13.28 2.40
C PHE A 173 0.33 13.10 3.79
N ARG A 174 -0.77 12.35 3.88
CA ARG A 174 -1.43 12.04 5.15
C ARG A 174 -2.18 10.70 5.08
N ASP A 175 -2.21 10.00 6.18
CA ASP A 175 -2.97 8.73 6.31
C ASP A 175 -2.63 7.71 5.19
N ILE A 176 -1.30 7.51 4.97
CA ILE A 176 -0.73 6.61 3.97
C ILE A 176 0.37 5.74 4.58
#